data_6849ac7ff9c3c428a47c6f2a23e96e0a
#
_entry.id   6849ac7ff9c3c428a47c6f2a23e96e0a
#
_cell.length_a   1.000
_cell.length_b   1.000
_cell.length_c   1.000
_cell.angle_alpha   90.00
_cell.angle_beta   90.00
_cell.angle_gamma   90.00
#
_symmetry.space_group_name_H-M   'P 1'
#
loop_
_entity.id
_entity.type
_entity.pdbx_description
1 polymer ?
#
loop_
_entity_poly.entity_id
_entity_poly.type
_entity_poly.pdbx_seq_one_letter_code
_entity_poly.pdbx_strand_id
1 'polypeptide(L)'
;QQGNALGEKLVDAFRTDTRNIWAGSVMVRQPIYMGGAIIAANKIADIGEQIAENDLDQQTQSTLYSIDQAYWLAVSLKQKQKLAISYRDLVKKLNEDVHKMIQQGVATKADGLKVDVKVNEAEMQITQAEDGLALSKMLLCQLCGIPMNQEITLADEDKETLALSG
;
A
#
# COMPACT_ATOMS: atom_id res chain seq x y z
N GLN A 1 -51.50 76.26 -2.06
CA GLN A 1 -50.02 75.98 -1.97
C GLN A 1 -49.54 75.32 -0.67
N GLN A 2 -50.38 75.22 0.38
CA GLN A 2 -49.97 74.57 1.64
C GLN A 2 -50.11 73.01 1.67
N GLY A 3 -50.84 72.42 0.74
CA GLY A 3 -51.06 70.97 0.65
C GLY A 3 -49.88 70.16 0.19
N ASN A 4 -49.02 70.70 -0.66
CA ASN A 4 -47.85 69.97 -1.21
C ASN A 4 -46.68 69.85 -0.24
N ALA A 5 -46.51 70.82 0.68
CA ALA A 5 -45.45 70.81 1.66
C ALA A 5 -45.66 69.76 2.74
N LEU A 6 -46.93 69.43 3.07
CA LEU A 6 -47.25 68.36 4.02
C LEU A 6 -47.04 66.98 3.40
N GLY A 7 -47.35 66.85 2.10
CA GLY A 7 -47.11 65.57 1.40
C GLY A 7 -45.63 65.26 1.23
N GLU A 8 -44.79 66.26 0.93
CA GLU A 8 -43.33 66.06 0.84
C GLU A 8 -42.72 65.71 2.18
N LYS A 9 -43.15 66.33 3.28
CA LYS A 9 -42.65 65.97 4.62
C LYS A 9 -43.09 64.56 5.08
N LEU A 10 -44.28 64.10 4.68
CA LEU A 10 -44.75 62.77 4.93
C LEU A 10 -43.94 61.72 4.14
N VAL A 11 -43.66 61.98 2.85
CA VAL A 11 -42.87 61.11 2.02
C VAL A 11 -41.42 61.08 2.50
N ASP A 12 -40.86 62.17 2.95
CA ASP A 12 -39.50 62.19 3.51
C ASP A 12 -39.39 61.49 4.85
N ALA A 13 -40.43 61.55 5.69
CA ALA A 13 -40.51 60.81 6.96
C ALA A 13 -40.57 59.27 6.77
N PHE A 14 -41.16 58.83 5.65
CA PHE A 14 -41.19 57.39 5.29
C PHE A 14 -40.03 56.94 4.39
N ARG A 15 -39.18 57.89 3.95
CA ARG A 15 -38.01 57.57 3.15
C ARG A 15 -36.91 57.08 4.06
N THR A 16 -36.96 55.79 4.41
CA THR A 16 -35.89 55.13 5.14
C THR A 16 -34.69 54.99 4.21
N ASP A 17 -33.63 55.70 4.51
CA ASP A 17 -32.37 55.59 3.74
C ASP A 17 -31.76 54.20 4.05
N THR A 18 -31.98 53.26 3.16
CA THR A 18 -31.52 51.86 3.31
C THR A 18 -30.03 51.70 3.00
N ARG A 19 -29.30 52.77 2.66
CA ARG A 19 -27.88 52.68 2.30
C ARG A 19 -26.96 52.38 3.49
N ASN A 20 -27.38 52.64 4.70
CA ASN A 20 -26.58 52.49 5.92
C ASN A 20 -27.28 51.65 7.00
N ILE A 21 -28.15 50.72 6.64
CA ILE A 21 -28.72 49.76 7.61
C ILE A 21 -27.72 48.67 7.83
N TRP A 22 -26.96 48.76 8.90
CA TRP A 22 -26.17 47.70 9.44
C TRP A 22 -27.04 46.91 10.43
N ALA A 23 -27.54 45.74 10.02
CA ALA A 23 -28.27 44.83 10.87
C ALA A 23 -27.32 43.68 11.28
N GLY A 24 -26.76 43.76 12.45
CA GLY A 24 -26.01 42.65 13.08
C GLY A 24 -26.94 41.94 14.09
N SER A 25 -27.28 40.72 13.86
CA SER A 25 -27.96 39.88 14.87
C SER A 25 -27.02 38.83 15.43
N VAL A 26 -26.86 38.81 16.76
CA VAL A 26 -26.17 37.71 17.45
C VAL A 26 -27.28 36.86 18.11
N MET A 27 -27.42 35.62 17.62
CA MET A 27 -28.37 34.67 18.18
C MET A 27 -27.61 33.69 19.08
N VAL A 28 -27.85 33.74 20.37
CA VAL A 28 -27.37 32.75 21.34
C VAL A 28 -28.52 31.78 21.64
N ARG A 29 -28.36 30.52 21.24
CA ARG A 29 -29.33 29.45 21.54
C ARG A 29 -28.73 28.51 22.57
N GLN A 30 -29.19 28.58 23.77
CA GLN A 30 -28.79 27.67 24.85
C GLN A 30 -29.99 26.77 25.22
N PRO A 31 -29.95 25.48 24.82
CA PRO A 31 -31.00 24.54 25.27
C PRO A 31 -30.82 24.25 26.76
N ILE A 32 -31.85 24.51 27.54
CA ILE A 32 -31.86 24.28 28.98
C ILE A 32 -32.29 22.84 29.30
N TYR A 33 -33.21 22.30 28.53
CA TYR A 33 -33.68 20.91 28.67
C TYR A 33 -34.17 20.37 27.34
N MET A 34 -33.60 19.22 26.92
CA MET A 34 -33.95 18.53 25.68
C MET A 34 -34.25 17.04 25.91
N GLY A 35 -34.90 16.69 27.06
CA GLY A 35 -35.37 15.33 27.26
C GLY A 35 -34.34 14.23 27.10
N GLY A 36 -33.10 14.45 27.54
CA GLY A 36 -31.98 13.48 27.38
C GLY A 36 -31.25 13.51 26.04
N ALA A 37 -31.67 14.33 25.07
CA ALA A 37 -31.03 14.39 23.74
C ALA A 37 -29.58 14.84 23.82
N ILE A 38 -29.21 15.72 24.76
CA ILE A 38 -27.82 16.16 24.97
C ILE A 38 -26.96 15.00 25.48
N ILE A 39 -27.49 14.21 26.43
CA ILE A 39 -26.79 13.04 26.98
C ILE A 39 -26.59 11.98 25.89
N ALA A 40 -27.61 11.76 25.05
CA ALA A 40 -27.55 10.84 23.92
C ALA A 40 -26.53 11.31 22.87
N ALA A 41 -26.49 12.62 22.58
CA ALA A 41 -25.50 13.18 21.62
C ALA A 41 -24.07 13.04 22.12
N ASN A 42 -23.80 13.28 23.40
CA ASN A 42 -22.47 13.06 23.97
C ASN A 42 -22.08 11.57 23.92
N LYS A 43 -23.01 10.67 24.25
CA LYS A 43 -22.76 9.23 24.17
C LYS A 43 -22.47 8.75 22.74
N ILE A 44 -23.12 9.34 21.73
CA ILE A 44 -22.84 9.07 20.32
C ILE A 44 -21.43 9.58 19.95
N ALA A 45 -21.02 10.74 20.47
CA ALA A 45 -19.68 11.27 20.24
C ALA A 45 -18.60 10.37 20.87
N ASP A 46 -18.80 9.91 22.11
CA ASP A 46 -17.88 8.97 22.78
C ASP A 46 -17.76 7.64 22.04
N ILE A 47 -18.88 7.11 21.52
CA ILE A 47 -18.87 5.90 20.69
C ILE A 47 -18.14 6.16 19.36
N GLY A 48 -18.32 7.34 18.77
CA GLY A 48 -17.61 7.74 17.56
C GLY A 48 -16.09 7.78 17.74
N GLU A 49 -15.62 8.25 18.89
CA GLU A 49 -14.19 8.23 19.25
C GLU A 49 -13.68 6.79 19.37
N GLN A 50 -14.40 5.91 20.07
CA GLN A 50 -14.04 4.49 20.19
C GLN A 50 -14.01 3.77 18.83
N ILE A 51 -14.93 4.09 17.93
CA ILE A 51 -14.93 3.55 16.57
C ILE A 51 -13.67 4.01 15.83
N ALA A 52 -13.32 5.29 15.92
CA ALA A 52 -12.13 5.83 15.25
C ALA A 52 -10.82 5.21 15.79
N GLU A 53 -10.71 4.96 17.10
CA GLU A 53 -9.59 4.25 17.71
C GLU A 53 -9.49 2.80 17.20
N ASN A 54 -10.62 2.09 17.18
CA ASN A 54 -10.66 0.71 16.67
C ASN A 54 -10.33 0.63 15.17
N ASP A 55 -10.77 1.59 14.37
CA ASP A 55 -10.45 1.67 12.95
C ASP A 55 -8.95 1.92 12.73
N LEU A 56 -8.33 2.76 13.58
CA LEU A 56 -6.88 2.99 13.54
C LEU A 56 -6.11 1.71 13.87
N ASP A 57 -6.53 0.98 14.91
CA ASP A 57 -5.93 -0.29 15.31
C ASP A 57 -6.08 -1.35 14.21
N GLN A 58 -7.24 -1.46 13.61
CA GLN A 58 -7.51 -2.35 12.49
C GLN A 58 -6.63 -2.01 11.28
N GLN A 59 -6.51 -0.73 10.93
CA GLN A 59 -5.67 -0.28 9.82
C GLN A 59 -4.18 -0.57 10.09
N THR A 60 -3.75 -0.36 11.32
CA THR A 60 -2.37 -0.66 11.76
C THR A 60 -2.07 -2.14 11.65
N GLN A 61 -2.96 -3.01 12.15
CA GLN A 61 -2.81 -4.46 12.06
C GLN A 61 -2.82 -4.96 10.60
N SER A 62 -3.71 -4.41 9.77
CA SER A 62 -3.76 -4.72 8.34
C SER A 62 -2.47 -4.35 7.61
N THR A 63 -1.91 -3.19 7.95
CA THR A 63 -0.63 -2.74 7.38
C THR A 63 0.52 -3.64 7.82
N LEU A 64 0.61 -3.96 9.11
CA LEU A 64 1.61 -4.87 9.64
C LEU A 64 1.54 -6.27 9.00
N TYR A 65 0.33 -6.79 8.83
CA TYR A 65 0.12 -8.07 8.15
C TYR A 65 0.58 -8.03 6.69
N SER A 66 0.31 -6.93 5.98
CA SER A 66 0.75 -6.74 4.60
C SER A 66 2.28 -6.66 4.48
N ILE A 67 2.93 -5.99 5.43
CA ILE A 67 4.41 -5.92 5.52
C ILE A 67 4.99 -7.31 5.79
N ASP A 68 4.40 -8.06 6.72
CA ASP A 68 4.86 -9.42 7.06
C ASP A 68 4.73 -10.37 5.86
N GLN A 69 3.60 -10.33 5.15
CA GLN A 69 3.42 -11.08 3.91
C GLN A 69 4.45 -10.72 2.83
N ALA A 70 4.69 -9.43 2.63
CA ALA A 70 5.67 -8.97 1.64
C ALA A 70 7.10 -9.37 2.02
N TYR A 71 7.43 -9.35 3.31
CA TYR A 71 8.71 -9.81 3.85
C TYR A 71 8.95 -11.30 3.55
N TRP A 72 8.00 -12.16 3.95
CA TRP A 72 8.12 -13.61 3.73
C TRP A 72 8.07 -13.99 2.25
N LEU A 73 7.35 -13.23 1.42
CA LEU A 73 7.39 -13.38 -0.03
C LEU A 73 8.80 -13.13 -0.57
N ALA A 74 9.45 -12.04 -0.15
CA ALA A 74 10.81 -11.72 -0.57
C ALA A 74 11.83 -12.78 -0.12
N VAL A 75 11.73 -13.25 1.12
CA VAL A 75 12.57 -14.35 1.65
C VAL A 75 12.36 -15.64 0.84
N SER A 76 11.10 -16.00 0.54
CA SER A 76 10.76 -17.17 -0.28
C SER A 76 11.34 -17.09 -1.69
N LEU A 77 11.25 -15.91 -2.33
CA LEU A 77 11.80 -15.68 -3.66
C LEU A 77 13.33 -15.77 -3.66
N LYS A 78 13.99 -15.30 -2.59
CA LYS A 78 15.45 -15.47 -2.44
C LYS A 78 15.85 -16.94 -2.34
N GLN A 79 15.09 -17.75 -1.59
CA GLN A 79 15.34 -19.19 -1.51
C GLN A 79 15.11 -19.88 -2.88
N LYS A 80 14.07 -19.48 -3.61
CA LYS A 80 13.84 -19.95 -4.99
C LYS A 80 14.98 -19.58 -5.92
N GLN A 81 15.53 -18.37 -5.81
CA GLN A 81 16.70 -17.95 -6.58
C GLN A 81 17.91 -18.86 -6.28
N LYS A 82 18.22 -19.11 -5.00
CA LYS A 82 19.32 -20.02 -4.60
C LYS A 82 19.14 -21.41 -5.16
N LEU A 83 17.92 -21.94 -5.09
CA LEU A 83 17.60 -23.27 -5.65
C LEU A 83 17.76 -23.29 -7.17
N ALA A 84 17.29 -22.25 -7.88
CA ALA A 84 17.42 -22.14 -9.32
C ALA A 84 18.89 -22.07 -9.76
N ILE A 85 19.74 -21.35 -9.01
CA ILE A 85 21.18 -21.30 -9.23
C ILE A 85 21.80 -22.71 -9.08
N SER A 86 21.49 -23.42 -8.00
CA SER A 86 21.99 -24.78 -7.77
C SER A 86 21.53 -25.75 -8.88
N TYR A 87 20.28 -25.61 -9.32
CA TYR A 87 19.75 -26.40 -10.43
C TYR A 87 20.47 -26.10 -11.76
N ARG A 88 20.70 -24.82 -12.08
CA ARG A 88 21.48 -24.42 -13.26
C ARG A 88 22.89 -25.03 -13.25
N ASP A 89 23.59 -25.00 -12.11
CA ASP A 89 24.95 -25.52 -12.00
C ASP A 89 24.97 -27.04 -12.21
N LEU A 90 23.95 -27.76 -11.70
CA LEU A 90 23.77 -29.18 -11.95
C LEU A 90 23.54 -29.48 -13.44
N VAL A 91 22.66 -28.73 -14.09
CA VAL A 91 22.33 -28.92 -15.52
C VAL A 91 23.51 -28.53 -16.42
N LYS A 92 24.29 -27.50 -16.06
CA LYS A 92 25.52 -27.13 -16.77
C LYS A 92 26.56 -28.26 -16.72
N LYS A 93 26.75 -28.87 -15.56
CA LYS A 93 27.62 -30.02 -15.39
C LYS A 93 27.17 -31.23 -16.24
N LEU A 94 25.84 -31.49 -16.23
CA LEU A 94 25.28 -32.53 -17.09
C LEU A 94 25.50 -32.23 -18.58
N ASN A 95 25.36 -30.97 -19.00
CA ASN A 95 25.61 -30.52 -20.36
C ASN A 95 27.06 -30.81 -20.79
N GLU A 96 28.04 -30.46 -19.96
CA GLU A 96 29.44 -30.74 -20.20
C GLU A 96 29.68 -32.26 -20.38
N ASP A 97 29.08 -33.09 -19.53
CA ASP A 97 29.24 -34.53 -19.58
C ASP A 97 28.60 -35.13 -20.84
N VAL A 98 27.42 -34.68 -21.23
CA VAL A 98 26.75 -35.09 -22.47
C VAL A 98 27.59 -34.68 -23.70
N HIS A 99 28.17 -33.49 -23.73
CA HIS A 99 29.03 -33.05 -24.83
C HIS A 99 30.31 -33.91 -24.96
N LYS A 100 30.91 -34.32 -23.83
CA LYS A 100 32.00 -35.30 -23.82
C LYS A 100 31.56 -36.65 -24.37
N MET A 101 30.39 -37.14 -24.01
CA MET A 101 29.82 -38.38 -24.54
C MET A 101 29.57 -38.32 -26.05
N ILE A 102 29.16 -37.17 -26.58
CA ILE A 102 28.97 -36.93 -28.01
C ILE A 102 30.34 -37.02 -28.73
N GLN A 103 31.38 -36.42 -28.18
CA GLN A 103 32.76 -36.50 -28.73
C GLN A 103 33.28 -37.93 -28.76
N GLN A 104 32.88 -38.75 -27.79
CA GLN A 104 33.24 -40.19 -27.71
C GLN A 104 32.35 -41.10 -28.57
N GLY A 105 31.32 -40.54 -29.24
CA GLY A 105 30.38 -41.31 -30.05
C GLY A 105 29.31 -42.09 -29.26
N VAL A 106 29.19 -41.84 -27.96
CA VAL A 106 28.25 -42.56 -27.05
C VAL A 106 26.87 -41.91 -26.99
N ALA A 107 26.82 -40.58 -27.26
CA ALA A 107 25.55 -39.82 -27.27
C ALA A 107 25.34 -39.14 -28.64
N THR A 108 24.11 -38.75 -28.93
CA THR A 108 23.71 -38.10 -30.18
C THR A 108 23.76 -36.58 -30.07
N LYS A 109 23.88 -35.88 -31.20
CA LYS A 109 23.77 -34.42 -31.26
C LYS A 109 22.40 -33.93 -30.74
N ALA A 110 21.32 -34.75 -30.95
CA ALA A 110 20.00 -34.44 -30.46
C ALA A 110 19.95 -34.43 -28.94
N ASP A 111 20.69 -35.32 -28.26
CA ASP A 111 20.78 -35.35 -26.81
C ASP A 111 21.48 -34.10 -26.26
N GLY A 112 22.54 -33.64 -26.93
CA GLY A 112 23.21 -32.38 -26.63
C GLY A 112 22.28 -31.18 -26.71
N LEU A 113 21.50 -31.05 -27.78
CA LEU A 113 20.54 -29.97 -27.94
C LEU A 113 19.46 -29.96 -26.87
N LYS A 114 19.00 -31.15 -26.42
CA LYS A 114 18.01 -31.25 -25.31
C LYS A 114 18.58 -30.68 -24.00
N VAL A 115 19.84 -30.96 -23.71
CA VAL A 115 20.47 -30.46 -22.48
C VAL A 115 20.79 -28.97 -22.59
N ASP A 116 21.21 -28.47 -23.77
CA ASP A 116 21.37 -27.04 -24.03
C ASP A 116 20.06 -26.27 -23.77
N VAL A 117 18.91 -26.79 -24.21
CA VAL A 117 17.61 -26.20 -23.92
C VAL A 117 17.35 -26.17 -22.42
N LYS A 118 17.71 -27.23 -21.68
CA LYS A 118 17.55 -27.29 -20.23
C LYS A 118 18.44 -26.26 -19.49
N VAL A 119 19.64 -26.00 -19.97
CA VAL A 119 20.49 -24.93 -19.43
C VAL A 119 19.82 -23.56 -19.62
N ASN A 120 19.31 -23.27 -20.82
CA ASN A 120 18.61 -22.01 -21.12
C ASN A 120 17.33 -21.85 -20.28
N GLU A 121 16.57 -22.93 -20.10
CA GLU A 121 15.39 -22.93 -19.21
C GLU A 121 15.78 -22.60 -17.76
N ALA A 122 16.87 -23.17 -17.25
CA ALA A 122 17.37 -22.90 -15.91
C ALA A 122 17.85 -21.44 -15.75
N GLU A 123 18.53 -20.87 -16.74
CA GLU A 123 18.94 -19.47 -16.75
C GLU A 123 17.73 -18.52 -16.78
N MET A 124 16.71 -18.84 -17.56
CA MET A 124 15.46 -18.06 -17.57
C MET A 124 14.75 -18.09 -16.21
N GLN A 125 14.73 -19.25 -15.51
CA GLN A 125 14.16 -19.35 -14.17
C GLN A 125 14.91 -18.49 -13.14
N ILE A 126 16.24 -18.38 -13.25
CA ILE A 126 17.03 -17.50 -12.39
C ILE A 126 16.64 -16.04 -12.62
N THR A 127 16.59 -15.59 -13.89
CA THR A 127 16.17 -14.22 -14.23
C THR A 127 14.77 -13.91 -13.69
N GLN A 128 13.82 -14.82 -13.85
CA GLN A 128 12.46 -14.67 -13.31
C GLN A 128 12.45 -14.57 -11.77
N ALA A 129 13.29 -15.36 -11.09
CA ALA A 129 13.41 -15.30 -9.64
C ALA A 129 14.07 -13.99 -9.18
N GLU A 130 15.06 -13.48 -9.90
CA GLU A 130 15.73 -12.20 -9.63
C GLU A 130 14.78 -11.02 -9.82
N ASP A 131 14.03 -10.99 -10.92
CA ASP A 131 13.04 -9.96 -11.19
C ASP A 131 11.92 -9.98 -10.12
N GLY A 132 11.43 -11.16 -9.78
CA GLY A 132 10.44 -11.34 -8.73
C GLY A 132 10.93 -10.87 -7.36
N LEU A 133 12.19 -11.16 -7.02
CA LEU A 133 12.83 -10.71 -5.79
C LEU A 133 12.98 -9.18 -5.77
N ALA A 134 13.42 -8.57 -6.86
CA ALA A 134 13.54 -7.12 -6.98
C ALA A 134 12.17 -6.43 -6.78
N LEU A 135 11.12 -6.94 -7.45
CA LEU A 135 9.76 -6.43 -7.29
C LEU A 135 9.22 -6.57 -5.86
N SER A 136 9.47 -7.73 -5.22
CA SER A 136 9.02 -7.94 -3.83
C SER A 136 9.75 -7.04 -2.83
N LYS A 137 11.05 -6.76 -3.04
CA LYS A 137 11.81 -5.79 -2.25
C LYS A 137 11.30 -4.36 -2.45
N MET A 138 10.96 -3.97 -3.69
CA MET A 138 10.33 -2.67 -3.97
C MET A 138 8.97 -2.52 -3.27
N LEU A 139 8.14 -3.56 -3.30
CA LEU A 139 6.85 -3.57 -2.59
C LEU A 139 7.04 -3.41 -1.09
N LEU A 140 8.02 -4.11 -0.51
CA LEU A 140 8.35 -4.00 0.90
C LEU A 140 8.81 -2.57 1.25
N CYS A 141 9.67 -1.96 0.45
CA CYS A 141 10.08 -0.57 0.61
C CYS A 141 8.88 0.38 0.58
N GLN A 142 7.95 0.19 -0.37
CA GLN A 142 6.74 1.00 -0.49
C GLN A 142 5.86 0.89 0.77
N LEU A 143 5.64 -0.32 1.28
CA LEU A 143 4.83 -0.56 2.48
C LEU A 143 5.46 0.02 3.75
N CYS A 144 6.80 0.02 3.82
CA CYS A 144 7.57 0.58 4.93
C CYS A 144 7.83 2.09 4.79
N GLY A 145 7.42 2.74 3.70
CA GLY A 145 7.70 4.17 3.45
C GLY A 145 9.17 4.46 3.13
N ILE A 146 9.93 3.46 2.71
CA ILE A 146 11.35 3.58 2.33
C ILE A 146 11.43 3.89 0.82
N PRO A 147 12.38 4.73 0.36
CA PRO A 147 12.57 4.96 -1.08
C PRO A 147 12.82 3.65 -1.84
N MET A 148 12.08 3.42 -2.95
CA MET A 148 12.13 2.17 -3.72
C MET A 148 13.49 1.89 -4.38
N ASN A 149 14.34 2.90 -4.50
CA ASN A 149 15.69 2.79 -5.06
C ASN A 149 16.75 2.41 -4.02
N GLN A 150 16.36 2.24 -2.76
CA GLN A 150 17.26 1.82 -1.71
C GLN A 150 17.43 0.30 -1.75
N GLU A 151 18.67 -0.14 -1.82
CA GLU A 151 19.00 -1.56 -1.70
C GLU A 151 18.81 -2.02 -0.25
N ILE A 152 17.90 -2.98 -0.05
CA ILE A 152 17.62 -3.56 1.27
C ILE A 152 18.05 -5.01 1.31
N THR A 153 18.63 -5.41 2.45
CA THR A 153 18.97 -6.79 2.76
C THR A 153 18.05 -7.29 3.87
N LEU A 154 17.46 -8.46 3.68
CA LEU A 154 16.54 -9.04 4.66
C LEU A 154 17.32 -9.87 5.68
N ALA A 155 16.95 -9.80 6.95
CA ALA A 155 17.64 -10.49 8.03
C ALA A 155 17.65 -12.04 7.87
N ASP A 156 16.62 -12.58 7.21
CA ASP A 156 16.45 -14.02 6.98
C ASP A 156 16.80 -14.45 5.55
N GLU A 157 17.35 -13.53 4.73
CA GLU A 157 17.66 -13.78 3.32
C GLU A 157 18.68 -14.91 3.10
N ASP A 158 19.59 -15.09 4.06
CA ASP A 158 20.67 -16.08 4.01
C ASP A 158 20.48 -17.30 4.93
N LYS A 159 19.37 -17.35 5.68
CA LYS A 159 19.07 -18.53 6.50
C LYS A 159 18.77 -19.74 5.62
N GLU A 160 19.51 -20.82 5.84
CA GLU A 160 19.47 -22.03 5.03
C GLU A 160 18.21 -22.88 5.29
N THR A 161 17.56 -22.69 6.41
CA THR A 161 16.33 -23.39 6.80
C THR A 161 15.36 -22.41 7.42
N LEU A 162 14.22 -22.23 6.76
CA LEU A 162 13.02 -21.74 7.45
C LEU A 162 12.62 -22.85 8.43
N ALA A 163 13.10 -22.77 9.67
CA ALA A 163 12.58 -23.61 10.73
C ALA A 163 11.10 -23.20 10.91
N LEU A 164 10.22 -24.03 10.38
CA LEU A 164 8.81 -24.00 10.72
C LEU A 164 8.73 -24.43 12.19
N SER A 165 8.95 -23.49 13.09
CA SER A 165 8.58 -23.66 14.49
C SER A 165 7.06 -23.57 14.53
N GLY A 166 6.43 -24.74 14.58
CA GLY A 166 5.01 -24.90 14.86
C GLY A 166 4.67 -24.45 16.29
#